data_5ecc951e14ce7465566f26c6c620fbc8
#
_entry.id   5ecc951e14ce7465566f26c6c620fbc8
#
_cell.length_a   1.000
_cell.length_b   1.000
_cell.length_c   1.000
_cell.angle_alpha   90.00
_cell.angle_beta   90.00
_cell.angle_gamma   90.00
#
_symmetry.space_group_name_H-M   'P 1'
#
loop_
_entity.id
_entity.type
_entity.pdbx_description
1 polymer ?
#
loop_
_entity_poly.entity_id
_entity_poly.type
_entity_poly.pdbx_seq_one_letter_code
_entity_poly.pdbx_strand_id
1 'polypeptide(L)'
;MRLDHVSYACEPDGLAATAERISDALGVDFVRGGVHPRFGTRNMIIPLVNGQYLEVVEVLSHPASDKAPFGQAVRARSEAGGGWMGWCVAVDDLMPFEQRLGRSSVPGNRKFPDGQELTWQQIGIKGLIADPQVPYMIRWDDGTEAIHPSQAREATVKLNALTIAGSSDRVAEWLGTPATHPLEDVDVEWVAPNGTPGIMSVTFETAKGPVTI
;
A
#
# COMPACT_ATOMS: atom_id res chain seq x y z
N MET A 1 11.49 -2.63 -10.83
CA MET A 1 10.28 -2.46 -9.96
C MET A 1 10.75 -2.17 -8.55
N ARG A 2 10.09 -1.26 -7.86
CA ARG A 2 10.37 -0.99 -6.45
C ARG A 2 9.10 -1.07 -5.63
N LEU A 3 9.20 -1.45 -4.36
CA LEU A 3 8.10 -1.28 -3.43
C LEU A 3 7.79 0.22 -3.31
N ASP A 4 6.54 0.58 -3.51
CA ASP A 4 6.07 1.96 -3.35
C ASP A 4 5.55 2.18 -1.93
N HIS A 5 4.61 1.35 -1.52
CA HIS A 5 4.04 1.45 -0.17
C HIS A 5 3.39 0.15 0.28
N VAL A 6 3.12 0.10 1.57
CA VAL A 6 2.28 -0.88 2.22
C VAL A 6 1.04 -0.20 2.81
N SER A 7 -0.11 -0.85 2.73
CA SER A 7 -1.38 -0.31 3.20
C SER A 7 -1.91 -1.08 4.39
N TYR A 8 -2.29 -0.34 5.43
CA TYR A 8 -2.90 -0.83 6.66
C TYR A 8 -4.32 -0.25 6.78
N ALA A 9 -5.35 -1.09 6.76
CA ALA A 9 -6.71 -0.65 6.98
C ALA A 9 -6.92 -0.32 8.46
N CYS A 10 -7.56 0.84 8.74
CA CYS A 10 -7.77 1.27 10.11
C CYS A 10 -8.59 0.27 10.91
N GLU A 11 -8.28 0.21 12.20
CA GLU A 11 -8.98 -0.60 13.18
C GLU A 11 -10.31 0.06 13.60
N PRO A 12 -11.19 -0.62 14.35
CA PRO A 12 -12.54 -0.13 14.69
C PRO A 12 -12.59 1.21 15.42
N ASP A 13 -11.50 1.62 16.08
CA ASP A 13 -11.37 2.92 16.77
C ASP A 13 -10.98 4.07 15.84
N GLY A 14 -10.77 3.78 14.56
CA GLY A 14 -10.66 4.74 13.47
C GLY A 14 -9.23 5.12 13.08
N LEU A 15 -9.15 5.96 12.05
CA LEU A 15 -7.90 6.32 11.37
C LEU A 15 -6.86 6.94 12.30
N ALA A 16 -7.28 7.89 13.13
CA ALA A 16 -6.34 8.63 13.99
C ALA A 16 -5.71 7.72 15.05
N ALA A 17 -6.51 6.95 15.76
CA ALA A 17 -6.03 6.05 16.81
C ALA A 17 -5.13 4.93 16.24
N THR A 18 -5.50 4.37 15.10
CA THR A 18 -4.67 3.38 14.42
C THR A 18 -3.32 3.96 13.98
N ALA A 19 -3.33 5.15 13.36
CA ALA A 19 -2.09 5.82 12.92
C ALA A 19 -1.19 6.19 14.11
N GLU A 20 -1.77 6.64 15.22
CA GLU A 20 -1.03 6.97 16.45
C GLU A 20 -0.31 5.74 17.02
N ARG A 21 -0.98 4.59 17.14
CA ARG A 21 -0.35 3.35 17.61
C ARG A 21 0.84 2.91 16.73
N ILE A 22 0.67 3.00 15.41
CA ILE A 22 1.75 2.66 14.48
C ILE A 22 2.90 3.66 14.59
N SER A 23 2.60 4.96 14.67
CA SER A 23 3.58 6.03 14.86
C SER A 23 4.40 5.84 16.15
N ASP A 24 3.73 5.55 17.25
CA ASP A 24 4.37 5.30 18.55
C ASP A 24 5.28 4.08 18.49
N ALA A 25 4.83 3.00 17.86
CA ALA A 25 5.64 1.80 17.69
C ALA A 25 6.90 2.05 16.85
N LEU A 26 6.80 2.85 15.81
CA LEU A 26 7.92 3.19 14.93
C LEU A 26 8.77 4.35 15.46
N GLY A 27 8.29 5.10 16.45
CA GLY A 27 8.96 6.27 17.03
C GLY A 27 9.05 7.47 16.08
N VAL A 28 8.08 7.62 15.18
CA VAL A 28 7.97 8.73 14.21
C VAL A 28 6.53 9.19 14.09
N ASP A 29 6.31 10.46 13.80
CA ASP A 29 4.95 10.96 13.61
C ASP A 29 4.42 10.61 12.21
N PHE A 30 3.12 10.44 12.11
CA PHE A 30 2.42 10.40 10.84
C PHE A 30 2.19 11.80 10.25
N VAL A 31 1.91 11.86 8.97
CA VAL A 31 1.48 13.07 8.26
C VAL A 31 0.05 12.86 7.75
N ARG A 32 -0.75 13.91 7.80
CA ARG A 32 -2.07 13.85 7.15
C ARG A 32 -1.88 13.68 5.64
N GLY A 33 -2.46 12.63 5.12
CA GLY A 33 -2.48 12.37 3.68
C GLY A 33 -3.55 13.23 2.99
N GLY A 34 -4.60 12.60 2.52
CA GLY A 34 -5.69 13.29 1.83
C GLY A 34 -6.90 12.41 1.64
N VAL A 35 -7.83 12.90 0.86
CA VAL A 35 -9.02 12.17 0.44
C VAL A 35 -8.77 11.58 -0.95
N HIS A 36 -9.22 10.36 -1.17
CA HIS A 36 -9.25 9.69 -2.47
C HIS A 36 -10.71 9.71 -3.00
N PRO A 37 -11.11 10.75 -3.73
CA PRO A 37 -12.53 10.93 -4.08
C PRO A 37 -13.08 9.80 -4.94
N ARG A 38 -12.24 9.24 -5.83
CA ARG A 38 -12.63 8.12 -6.71
C ARG A 38 -12.89 6.83 -5.96
N PHE A 39 -12.28 6.66 -4.77
CA PHE A 39 -12.35 5.42 -3.99
C PHE A 39 -13.20 5.56 -2.72
N GLY A 40 -13.56 6.79 -2.32
CA GLY A 40 -14.28 7.05 -1.08
C GLY A 40 -13.48 6.66 0.16
N THR A 41 -12.18 6.96 0.17
CA THR A 41 -11.26 6.69 1.28
C THR A 41 -10.47 7.93 1.65
N ARG A 42 -9.84 7.92 2.83
CA ARG A 42 -8.84 8.90 3.26
C ARG A 42 -7.71 8.20 3.97
N ASN A 43 -6.55 8.85 4.07
CA ASN A 43 -5.38 8.24 4.68
C ASN A 43 -4.59 9.17 5.60
N MET A 44 -3.75 8.55 6.42
CA MET A 44 -2.57 9.10 7.07
C MET A 44 -1.34 8.35 6.58
N ILE A 45 -0.19 9.01 6.56
CA ILE A 45 1.02 8.53 5.92
C ILE A 45 2.19 8.60 6.88
N ILE A 46 3.02 7.58 6.89
CA ILE A 46 4.36 7.59 7.48
C ILE A 46 5.35 7.46 6.32
N PRO A 47 6.07 8.55 5.94
CA PRO A 47 7.13 8.48 4.96
C PRO A 47 8.26 7.56 5.43
N LEU A 48 8.76 6.75 4.51
CA LEU A 48 9.86 5.80 4.74
C LEU A 48 11.03 6.15 3.82
N VAL A 49 12.24 5.73 4.20
CA VAL A 49 13.41 5.90 3.33
C VAL A 49 13.23 5.15 2.01
N ASN A 50 14.08 5.41 1.04
CA ASN A 50 14.03 4.83 -0.32
C ASN A 50 12.77 5.24 -1.14
N GLY A 51 12.16 6.37 -0.81
CA GLY A 51 10.98 6.85 -1.54
C GLY A 51 9.73 6.02 -1.31
N GLN A 52 9.67 5.30 -0.21
CA GLN A 52 8.55 4.45 0.21
C GLN A 52 7.67 5.14 1.24
N TYR A 53 6.49 4.59 1.51
CA TYR A 53 5.66 5.03 2.63
C TYR A 53 4.75 3.92 3.17
N LEU A 54 4.31 4.09 4.41
CA LEU A 54 3.22 3.33 4.99
C LEU A 54 1.97 4.18 4.92
N GLU A 55 0.88 3.61 4.42
CA GLU A 55 -0.45 4.21 4.36
C GLU A 55 -1.35 3.56 5.40
N VAL A 56 -1.87 4.34 6.32
CA VAL A 56 -3.03 3.94 7.15
C VAL A 56 -4.28 4.51 6.49
N VAL A 57 -5.21 3.65 6.10
CA VAL A 57 -6.34 4.04 5.26
C VAL A 57 -7.68 3.71 5.92
N GLU A 58 -8.62 4.64 5.79
CA GLU A 58 -9.99 4.53 6.28
C GLU A 58 -10.99 4.68 5.14
N VAL A 59 -12.06 3.89 5.19
CA VAL A 59 -13.19 4.04 4.26
C VAL A 59 -14.14 5.13 4.76
N LEU A 60 -14.61 5.96 3.83
CA LEU A 60 -15.59 7.00 4.11
C LEU A 60 -17.02 6.49 3.85
N SER A 61 -18.00 7.07 4.56
CA SER A 61 -19.42 6.88 4.22
C SER A 61 -19.75 7.69 2.97
N HIS A 62 -19.37 7.17 1.80
CA HIS A 62 -19.50 7.84 0.51
C HIS A 62 -19.82 6.81 -0.59
N PRO A 63 -20.72 7.09 -1.54
CA PRO A 63 -21.12 6.14 -2.59
C PRO A 63 -19.97 5.60 -3.46
N ALA A 64 -18.85 6.32 -3.55
CA ALA A 64 -17.68 5.84 -4.26
C ALA A 64 -17.06 4.63 -3.58
N SER A 65 -17.08 4.55 -2.23
CA SER A 65 -16.50 3.42 -1.48
C SER A 65 -17.27 2.11 -1.68
N ASP A 66 -18.55 2.21 -2.04
CA ASP A 66 -19.38 1.02 -2.31
C ASP A 66 -19.15 0.46 -3.72
N LYS A 67 -18.64 1.29 -4.63
CA LYS A 67 -18.45 0.95 -6.04
C LYS A 67 -16.98 0.67 -6.41
N ALA A 68 -16.07 1.38 -5.79
CA ALA A 68 -14.64 1.27 -6.11
C ALA A 68 -14.02 0.05 -5.42
N PRO A 69 -13.29 -0.83 -6.15
CA PRO A 69 -12.65 -2.00 -5.56
C PRO A 69 -11.73 -1.68 -4.37
N PHE A 70 -11.01 -0.56 -4.41
CA PHE A 70 -10.15 -0.14 -3.30
C PHE A 70 -10.97 0.20 -2.05
N GLY A 71 -12.04 0.99 -2.20
CA GLY A 71 -12.94 1.32 -1.08
C GLY A 71 -13.59 0.08 -0.47
N GLN A 72 -14.01 -0.87 -1.32
CA GLN A 72 -14.55 -2.16 -0.87
C GLN A 72 -13.51 -2.98 -0.10
N ALA A 73 -12.25 -3.00 -0.55
CA ALA A 73 -11.17 -3.72 0.12
C ALA A 73 -10.86 -3.12 1.51
N VAL A 74 -10.76 -1.78 1.60
CA VAL A 74 -10.56 -1.09 2.87
C VAL A 74 -11.71 -1.38 3.84
N ARG A 75 -12.96 -1.30 3.37
CA ARG A 75 -14.15 -1.61 4.18
C ARG A 75 -14.09 -3.03 4.72
N ALA A 76 -13.91 -4.01 3.85
CA ALA A 76 -13.87 -5.42 4.23
C ALA A 76 -12.77 -5.71 5.27
N ARG A 77 -11.59 -5.12 5.11
CA ARG A 77 -10.50 -5.33 6.05
C ARG A 77 -10.74 -4.62 7.39
N SER A 78 -11.26 -3.39 7.38
CA SER A 78 -11.63 -2.66 8.61
C SER A 78 -12.73 -3.36 9.39
N GLU A 79 -13.77 -3.87 8.72
CA GLU A 79 -14.85 -4.65 9.33
C GLU A 79 -14.34 -5.98 9.92
N ALA A 80 -13.28 -6.55 9.38
CA ALA A 80 -12.59 -7.72 9.92
C ALA A 80 -11.62 -7.40 11.07
N GLY A 81 -11.59 -6.16 11.56
CA GLY A 81 -10.76 -5.71 12.68
C GLY A 81 -9.56 -4.86 12.31
N GLY A 82 -9.40 -4.49 11.05
CA GLY A 82 -8.26 -3.72 10.55
C GLY A 82 -7.02 -4.58 10.26
N GLY A 83 -5.88 -3.93 10.04
CA GLY A 83 -4.61 -4.61 9.82
C GLY A 83 -4.07 -4.49 8.39
N TRP A 84 -3.00 -5.22 8.11
CA TRP A 84 -2.38 -5.23 6.78
C TRP A 84 -3.38 -5.63 5.71
N MET A 85 -3.42 -4.84 4.65
CA MET A 85 -4.38 -5.00 3.57
C MET A 85 -3.71 -5.37 2.25
N GLY A 86 -2.52 -4.83 2.00
CA GLY A 86 -1.82 -5.08 0.75
C GLY A 86 -0.57 -4.24 0.58
N TRP A 87 0.09 -4.42 -0.54
CA TRP A 87 1.29 -3.74 -0.95
C TRP A 87 1.23 -3.30 -2.40
N CYS A 88 1.96 -2.23 -2.70
CA CYS A 88 1.97 -1.59 -3.99
C CYS A 88 3.38 -1.54 -4.56
N VAL A 89 3.51 -1.82 -5.84
CA VAL A 89 4.78 -1.74 -6.59
C VAL A 89 4.71 -0.59 -7.59
N ALA A 90 5.67 0.32 -7.52
CA ALA A 90 5.84 1.36 -8.54
C ALA A 90 6.54 0.80 -9.78
N VAL A 91 6.00 1.16 -10.92
CA VAL A 91 6.52 0.81 -12.25
C VAL A 91 6.55 2.04 -13.17
N ASP A 92 7.48 2.05 -14.11
CA ASP A 92 7.59 3.14 -15.08
C ASP A 92 6.58 3.01 -16.23
N ASP A 93 6.15 1.78 -16.53
CA ASP A 93 5.19 1.48 -17.58
C ASP A 93 4.19 0.39 -17.13
N LEU A 94 2.91 0.66 -17.28
CA LEU A 94 1.83 -0.29 -16.99
C LEU A 94 1.42 -1.16 -18.18
N MET A 95 1.84 -0.82 -19.40
CA MET A 95 1.42 -1.54 -20.61
C MET A 95 1.74 -3.05 -20.58
N PRO A 96 2.92 -3.51 -20.13
CA PRO A 96 3.19 -4.95 -20.03
C PRO A 96 2.23 -5.69 -19.08
N PHE A 97 1.81 -5.01 -18.01
CA PHE A 97 0.85 -5.55 -17.05
C PHE A 97 -0.57 -5.55 -17.61
N GLU A 98 -0.96 -4.51 -18.33
CA GLU A 98 -2.27 -4.44 -19.02
C GLU A 98 -2.43 -5.58 -20.02
N GLN A 99 -1.41 -5.83 -20.84
CA GLN A 99 -1.39 -6.92 -21.81
C GLN A 99 -1.48 -8.28 -21.14
N ARG A 100 -0.65 -8.55 -20.11
CA ARG A 100 -0.64 -9.82 -19.40
C ARG A 100 -1.91 -10.09 -18.63
N LEU A 101 -2.47 -9.07 -17.97
CA LEU A 101 -3.67 -9.22 -17.16
C LEU A 101 -4.98 -9.09 -17.98
N GLY A 102 -4.88 -8.73 -19.27
CA GLY A 102 -6.01 -8.59 -20.18
C GLY A 102 -6.99 -7.51 -19.77
N ARG A 103 -6.53 -6.42 -19.16
CA ARG A 103 -7.36 -5.30 -18.70
C ARG A 103 -6.54 -4.01 -18.63
N SER A 104 -7.23 -2.88 -18.76
CA SER A 104 -6.60 -1.56 -18.65
C SER A 104 -6.37 -1.14 -17.21
N SER A 105 -5.35 -0.31 -16.99
CA SER A 105 -5.17 0.48 -15.79
C SER A 105 -6.31 1.47 -15.60
N VAL A 106 -6.48 1.94 -14.38
CA VAL A 106 -7.51 2.91 -14.03
C VAL A 106 -6.89 4.10 -13.30
N PRO A 107 -7.39 5.33 -13.54
CA PRO A 107 -6.87 6.51 -12.87
C PRO A 107 -7.25 6.52 -11.38
N GLY A 108 -6.29 6.97 -10.57
CA GLY A 108 -6.49 7.32 -9.19
C GLY A 108 -6.14 8.78 -8.93
N ASN A 109 -6.65 9.31 -7.82
CA ASN A 109 -6.30 10.65 -7.37
C ASN A 109 -6.40 10.79 -5.87
N ARG A 110 -5.57 11.67 -5.31
CA ARG A 110 -5.64 12.14 -3.93
C ARG A 110 -5.70 13.65 -3.92
N LYS A 111 -6.65 14.22 -3.19
CA LYS A 111 -6.77 15.66 -2.96
C LYS A 111 -6.19 16.02 -1.60
N PHE A 112 -5.30 17.00 -1.61
CA PHE A 112 -4.75 17.61 -0.41
C PHE A 112 -5.67 18.71 0.14
N PRO A 113 -5.53 19.07 1.45
CA PRO A 113 -6.31 20.15 2.04
C PRO A 113 -6.12 21.51 1.38
N ASP A 114 -4.96 21.77 0.78
CA ASP A 114 -4.62 23.00 0.07
C ASP A 114 -5.15 23.05 -1.38
N GLY A 115 -5.83 21.99 -1.82
CA GLY A 115 -6.40 21.87 -3.16
C GLY A 115 -5.47 21.26 -4.21
N GLN A 116 -4.21 20.98 -3.88
CA GLN A 116 -3.34 20.22 -4.77
C GLN A 116 -3.92 18.83 -5.03
N GLU A 117 -3.57 18.26 -6.17
CA GLU A 117 -4.02 16.92 -6.55
C GLU A 117 -2.84 16.07 -7.01
N LEU A 118 -2.70 14.92 -6.40
CA LEU A 118 -1.76 13.88 -6.78
C LEU A 118 -2.51 12.83 -7.61
N THR A 119 -1.99 12.51 -8.79
CA THR A 119 -2.65 11.59 -9.73
C THR A 119 -1.74 10.45 -10.15
N TRP A 120 -2.35 9.33 -10.52
CA TRP A 120 -1.66 8.12 -10.95
C TRP A 120 -2.54 7.21 -11.80
N GLN A 121 -1.91 6.24 -12.44
CA GLN A 121 -2.59 5.09 -13.03
C GLN A 121 -2.28 3.83 -12.22
N GLN A 122 -3.23 2.91 -12.09
CA GLN A 122 -3.05 1.69 -11.30
C GLN A 122 -3.75 0.49 -11.92
N ILE A 123 -3.22 -0.71 -11.64
CA ILE A 123 -3.79 -1.99 -12.06
C ILE A 123 -3.59 -3.03 -10.98
N GLY A 124 -4.52 -3.97 -10.86
CA GLY A 124 -4.40 -5.08 -9.90
C GLY A 124 -5.19 -4.91 -8.60
N ILE A 125 -5.82 -3.78 -8.35
CA ILE A 125 -6.55 -3.46 -7.10
C ILE A 125 -7.54 -4.56 -6.66
N LYS A 126 -8.18 -5.26 -7.59
CA LYS A 126 -9.10 -6.36 -7.24
C LYS A 126 -8.40 -7.52 -6.51
N GLY A 127 -7.08 -7.64 -6.66
CA GLY A 127 -6.25 -8.59 -5.93
C GLY A 127 -6.30 -8.40 -4.42
N LEU A 128 -6.48 -7.18 -3.93
CA LEU A 128 -6.56 -6.89 -2.48
C LEU A 128 -7.63 -7.71 -1.75
N ILE A 129 -8.68 -8.12 -2.43
CA ILE A 129 -9.73 -9.01 -1.87
C ILE A 129 -9.55 -10.44 -2.37
N ALA A 130 -9.34 -10.61 -3.68
CA ALA A 130 -9.39 -11.93 -4.32
C ALA A 130 -8.12 -12.76 -4.09
N ASP A 131 -6.95 -12.11 -3.97
CA ASP A 131 -5.64 -12.74 -3.82
C ASP A 131 -4.67 -11.77 -3.12
N PRO A 132 -4.84 -11.53 -1.80
CA PRO A 132 -4.12 -10.47 -1.08
C PRO A 132 -2.59 -10.65 -0.98
N GLN A 133 -2.04 -11.78 -1.42
CA GLN A 133 -0.60 -11.97 -1.51
C GLN A 133 0.03 -11.20 -2.68
N VAL A 134 -0.73 -10.90 -3.74
CA VAL A 134 -0.20 -10.20 -4.91
C VAL A 134 -0.30 -8.68 -4.75
N PRO A 135 0.73 -7.92 -5.18
CA PRO A 135 0.67 -6.47 -5.15
C PRO A 135 -0.23 -5.94 -6.26
N TYR A 136 -0.70 -4.73 -6.08
CA TYR A 136 -1.13 -3.93 -7.23
C TYR A 136 0.02 -3.05 -7.72
N MET A 137 -0.06 -2.61 -8.97
CA MET A 137 0.95 -1.77 -9.59
C MET A 137 0.44 -0.35 -9.76
N ILE A 138 1.34 0.61 -9.57
CA ILE A 138 1.09 2.04 -9.72
C ILE A 138 2.14 2.66 -10.64
N ARG A 139 1.71 3.58 -11.48
CA ARG A 139 2.54 4.53 -12.19
C ARG A 139 2.06 5.93 -11.81
N TRP A 140 2.94 6.68 -11.18
CA TRP A 140 2.68 8.08 -10.85
C TRP A 140 2.69 8.93 -12.13
N ASP A 141 1.80 9.92 -12.21
CA ASP A 141 1.78 10.85 -13.33
C ASP A 141 2.97 11.82 -13.23
N ASP A 142 3.48 12.26 -14.38
CA ASP A 142 4.65 13.14 -14.47
C ASP A 142 4.41 14.46 -13.71
N GLY A 143 5.43 14.95 -13.01
CA GLY A 143 5.37 16.19 -12.24
C GLY A 143 4.78 16.03 -10.84
N THR A 144 4.55 14.81 -10.39
CA THR A 144 4.02 14.52 -9.04
C THR A 144 5.11 14.21 -8.01
N GLU A 145 6.37 14.17 -8.42
CA GLU A 145 7.49 13.72 -7.59
C GLU A 145 7.64 14.53 -6.30
N ALA A 146 7.47 15.85 -6.37
CA ALA A 146 7.60 16.75 -5.23
C ALA A 146 6.46 16.59 -4.18
N ILE A 147 5.33 16.05 -4.60
CA ILE A 147 4.15 15.84 -3.74
C ILE A 147 3.87 14.35 -3.50
N HIS A 148 4.80 13.49 -3.91
CA HIS A 148 4.74 12.06 -3.60
C HIS A 148 4.69 11.84 -2.08
N PRO A 149 3.91 10.87 -1.57
CA PRO A 149 3.74 10.65 -0.13
C PRO A 149 5.04 10.51 0.66
N SER A 150 6.07 9.91 0.08
CA SER A 150 7.38 9.78 0.71
C SER A 150 8.12 11.11 0.92
N GLN A 151 7.70 12.18 0.23
CA GLN A 151 8.29 13.52 0.33
C GLN A 151 7.58 14.41 1.36
N ALA A 152 6.52 13.90 2.02
CA ALA A 152 5.72 14.70 2.93
C ALA A 152 6.49 15.17 4.19
N ARG A 153 7.59 14.49 4.54
CA ARG A 153 8.59 14.87 5.54
C ARG A 153 9.86 14.05 5.36
N GLU A 154 10.93 14.44 6.03
CA GLU A 154 12.16 13.64 6.10
C GLU A 154 11.87 12.28 6.74
N ALA A 155 12.30 11.22 6.07
CA ALA A 155 12.09 9.85 6.51
C ALA A 155 13.33 9.31 7.23
N THR A 156 13.12 8.65 8.37
CA THR A 156 14.16 8.02 9.18
C THR A 156 13.94 6.53 9.41
N VAL A 157 12.77 6.01 9.05
CA VAL A 157 12.40 4.61 9.18
C VAL A 157 12.54 3.93 7.84
N LYS A 158 13.14 2.73 7.82
CA LYS A 158 13.28 1.89 6.65
C LYS A 158 12.34 0.68 6.74
N LEU A 159 11.63 0.35 5.67
CA LEU A 159 10.96 -0.93 5.55
C LEU A 159 12.01 -1.98 5.14
N ASN A 160 12.21 -2.99 5.97
CA ASN A 160 13.21 -4.03 5.74
C ASN A 160 12.63 -5.28 5.11
N ALA A 161 11.50 -5.76 5.63
CA ALA A 161 10.95 -7.03 5.18
C ALA A 161 9.43 -7.07 5.20
N LEU A 162 8.87 -7.86 4.30
CA LEU A 162 7.47 -8.30 4.29
C LEU A 162 7.43 -9.79 4.59
N THR A 163 6.64 -10.21 5.58
CA THR A 163 6.28 -11.61 5.75
C THR A 163 4.90 -11.83 5.10
N ILE A 164 4.86 -12.65 4.05
CA ILE A 164 3.65 -12.86 3.25
C ILE A 164 3.24 -14.34 3.34
N ALA A 165 2.01 -14.59 3.80
CA ALA A 165 1.38 -15.89 3.62
C ALA A 165 0.99 -16.06 2.16
N GLY A 166 1.57 -17.05 1.49
CA GLY A 166 1.35 -17.26 0.08
C GLY A 166 2.50 -17.96 -0.63
N SER A 167 2.53 -17.82 -1.95
CA SER A 167 3.50 -18.47 -2.84
C SER A 167 4.31 -17.45 -3.61
N SER A 168 5.63 -17.54 -3.51
CA SER A 168 6.56 -16.76 -4.32
C SER A 168 6.34 -16.95 -5.82
N ASP A 169 6.02 -18.17 -6.25
CA ASP A 169 5.75 -18.48 -7.65
C ASP A 169 4.50 -17.75 -8.16
N ARG A 170 3.46 -17.67 -7.32
CA ARG A 170 2.24 -16.95 -7.65
C ARG A 170 2.48 -15.45 -7.83
N VAL A 171 3.32 -14.86 -6.98
CA VAL A 171 3.67 -13.44 -7.10
C VAL A 171 4.60 -13.20 -8.29
N ALA A 172 5.54 -14.10 -8.55
CA ALA A 172 6.40 -14.02 -9.74
C ALA A 172 5.60 -14.09 -11.04
N GLU A 173 4.65 -15.01 -11.13
CA GLU A 173 3.72 -15.08 -12.26
C GLU A 173 2.94 -13.77 -12.42
N TRP A 174 2.43 -13.24 -11.32
CA TRP A 174 1.70 -11.98 -11.30
C TRP A 174 2.53 -10.79 -11.77
N LEU A 175 3.76 -10.66 -11.27
CA LEU A 175 4.69 -9.59 -11.63
C LEU A 175 5.37 -9.83 -12.99
N GLY A 176 5.40 -11.07 -13.48
CA GLY A 176 6.10 -11.44 -14.71
C GLY A 176 7.62 -11.42 -14.56
N THR A 177 8.12 -11.62 -13.35
CA THR A 177 9.55 -11.70 -13.02
C THR A 177 9.84 -12.95 -12.20
N PRO A 178 11.06 -13.52 -12.26
CA PRO A 178 11.44 -14.64 -11.39
C PRO A 178 11.31 -14.29 -9.91
N ALA A 179 10.83 -15.25 -9.12
CA ALA A 179 10.35 -15.07 -7.75
C ALA A 179 11.43 -14.92 -6.68
N THR A 180 12.70 -15.00 -7.00
CA THR A 180 13.74 -15.05 -5.97
C THR A 180 13.92 -13.73 -5.22
N HIS A 181 13.72 -12.59 -5.89
CA HIS A 181 13.69 -11.26 -5.26
C HIS A 181 12.82 -10.32 -6.10
N PRO A 182 11.50 -10.28 -5.88
CA PRO A 182 10.61 -9.43 -6.68
C PRO A 182 10.82 -7.94 -6.42
N LEU A 183 11.51 -7.58 -5.33
CA LEU A 183 11.79 -6.20 -4.92
C LEU A 183 13.29 -6.01 -4.69
N GLU A 184 13.85 -4.90 -5.15
CA GLU A 184 15.29 -4.63 -5.07
C GLU A 184 15.73 -4.25 -3.64
N ASP A 185 14.85 -3.65 -2.84
CA ASP A 185 15.20 -3.00 -1.58
C ASP A 185 14.54 -3.60 -0.34
N VAL A 186 13.74 -4.66 -0.50
CA VAL A 186 12.92 -5.24 0.58
C VAL A 186 12.99 -6.76 0.53
N ASP A 187 13.32 -7.37 1.65
CA ASP A 187 13.27 -8.81 1.79
C ASP A 187 11.81 -9.29 1.86
N VAL A 188 11.52 -10.42 1.22
CA VAL A 188 10.19 -11.05 1.29
C VAL A 188 10.34 -12.46 1.83
N GLU A 189 9.78 -12.69 3.00
CA GLU A 189 9.65 -14.01 3.60
C GLU A 189 8.31 -14.63 3.24
N TRP A 190 8.34 -15.80 2.63
CA TRP A 190 7.15 -16.53 2.25
C TRP A 190 6.81 -17.59 3.29
N VAL A 191 5.59 -17.51 3.84
CA VAL A 191 5.09 -18.45 4.85
C VAL A 191 3.73 -19.01 4.46
N ALA A 192 3.33 -20.12 5.08
CA ALA A 192 2.00 -20.69 4.97
C ALA A 192 1.43 -20.73 3.54
N PRO A 193 2.09 -21.40 2.55
CA PRO A 193 1.68 -21.37 1.14
C PRO A 193 0.26 -21.91 0.89
N ASN A 194 -0.30 -22.66 1.83
CA ASN A 194 -1.66 -23.21 1.81
C ASN A 194 -2.57 -22.53 2.86
N GLY A 195 -2.13 -21.45 3.48
CA GLY A 195 -2.91 -20.66 4.44
C GLY A 195 -3.77 -19.58 3.78
N THR A 196 -4.36 -18.72 4.61
CA THR A 196 -5.03 -17.52 4.11
C THR A 196 -3.98 -16.55 3.57
N PRO A 197 -4.04 -16.19 2.28
CA PRO A 197 -3.00 -15.36 1.67
C PRO A 197 -3.05 -13.90 2.17
N GLY A 198 -1.88 -13.23 2.13
CA GLY A 198 -1.75 -11.81 2.44
C GLY A 198 -0.55 -11.48 3.30
N ILE A 199 -0.35 -10.19 3.57
CA ILE A 199 0.71 -9.72 4.47
C ILE A 199 0.37 -10.14 5.90
N MET A 200 1.31 -10.84 6.52
CA MET A 200 1.23 -11.26 7.92
C MET A 200 1.86 -10.23 8.85
N SER A 201 3.00 -9.69 8.45
CA SER A 201 3.71 -8.65 9.19
C SER A 201 4.65 -7.86 8.28
N VAL A 202 5.03 -6.69 8.73
CA VAL A 202 6.03 -5.84 8.10
C VAL A 202 7.08 -5.47 9.14
N THR A 203 8.35 -5.66 8.81
CA THR A 203 9.48 -5.31 9.68
C THR A 203 10.13 -4.03 9.20
N PHE A 204 10.28 -3.10 10.13
CA PHE A 204 10.89 -1.80 9.93
C PHE A 204 12.18 -1.68 10.73
N GLU A 205 13.18 -1.00 10.19
CA GLU A 205 14.35 -0.55 10.92
C GLU A 205 14.11 0.88 11.41
N THR A 206 14.20 1.08 12.71
CA THR A 206 14.00 2.36 13.37
C THR A 206 15.27 2.80 14.12
N ALA A 207 15.32 4.03 14.59
CA ALA A 207 16.42 4.53 15.42
C ALA A 207 16.62 3.73 16.72
N LYS A 208 15.62 2.97 17.15
CA LYS A 208 15.65 2.12 18.37
C LYS A 208 15.86 0.64 18.05
N GLY A 209 16.10 0.28 16.80
CA GLY A 209 16.23 -1.08 16.30
C GLY A 209 15.00 -1.57 15.54
N PRO A 210 14.95 -2.86 15.17
CA PRO A 210 13.88 -3.42 14.37
C PRO A 210 12.55 -3.47 15.12
N VAL A 211 11.49 -3.11 14.42
CA VAL A 211 10.08 -3.18 14.89
C VAL A 211 9.26 -3.96 13.88
N THR A 212 8.52 -4.94 14.33
CA THR A 212 7.58 -5.71 13.50
C THR A 212 6.14 -5.40 13.90
N ILE A 213 5.34 -5.04 12.93
CA ILE A 213 3.91 -4.76 13.07
C ILE A 213 3.10 -5.80 12.31
#